data_183348f48b217d195824f3b0af43a916
#
_entry.id   183348f48b217d195824f3b0af43a916
#
_cell.length_a   1.000
_cell.length_b   1.000
_cell.length_c   1.000
_cell.angle_alpha   90.00
_cell.angle_beta   90.00
_cell.angle_gamma   90.00
#
_symmetry.space_group_name_H-M   'P 1'
#
loop_
_entity.id
_entity.type
_entity.pdbx_description
1 polymer ?
#
loop_
_entity_poly.entity_id
_entity_poly.type
_entity_poly.pdbx_seq_one_letter_code
_entity_poly.pdbx_strand_id
1 'polypeptide(L)'
;MNMLRKSRTLMVSGATGFVGQHLVRLAIASEYDVRAITRRWKPPEDEIAWIEGSLERPDALLKAATGADAIIHVAGAIKGGKAMFEAVNVAGTAAMIDAARKAGVRRFIHVSFFVAREPGLLHYGWSKARSERLVAASGLDWTIIRPPAIYGPGDRETLELFKMARRGFVALPPGGSFSLIHVEDLCRLILAVIDEPETESEVYEPDDGRESGWQHRHFARSLSRILGKRAATLAMPRPLLHTLSRIDSLFRRDGAKLTVDRVNYFCHPDWVVTAERRPPVALWEPQVRTPTGLRETADWYRNEGWLR
;
A
#
# COMPACT_ATOMS: atom_id res chain seq x y z
N MET A 1 39.36 1.98 -15.91
CA MET A 1 38.96 0.59 -15.70
C MET A 1 37.70 0.62 -14.87
N ASN A 2 36.54 0.70 -15.54
CA ASN A 2 35.23 0.78 -14.88
C ASN A 2 34.97 -0.62 -14.28
N MET A 3 35.16 -0.78 -12.97
CA MET A 3 34.63 -1.97 -12.31
C MET A 3 33.10 -1.89 -12.47
N LEU A 4 32.54 -2.77 -13.27
CA LEU A 4 31.10 -2.98 -13.40
C LEU A 4 30.57 -3.18 -11.97
N ARG A 5 29.92 -2.14 -11.42
CA ARG A 5 29.22 -2.26 -10.14
C ARG A 5 28.19 -3.36 -10.33
N LYS A 6 28.34 -4.47 -9.65
CA LYS A 6 27.39 -5.58 -9.73
C LYS A 6 26.02 -5.01 -9.37
N SER A 7 25.07 -5.11 -10.29
CA SER A 7 23.69 -4.72 -10.03
C SER A 7 23.17 -5.45 -8.79
N ARG A 8 22.50 -4.74 -7.90
CA ARG A 8 21.90 -5.33 -6.69
C ARG A 8 20.56 -5.96 -7.06
N THR A 9 20.31 -7.14 -6.52
CA THR A 9 19.08 -7.89 -6.78
C THR A 9 18.06 -7.67 -5.68
N LEU A 10 16.88 -7.19 -6.03
CA LEU A 10 15.74 -7.04 -5.12
C LEU A 10 14.72 -8.17 -5.35
N MET A 11 14.38 -8.88 -4.30
CA MET A 11 13.25 -9.80 -4.33
C MET A 11 11.97 -9.06 -3.91
N VAL A 12 10.96 -9.01 -4.80
CA VAL A 12 9.71 -8.28 -4.58
C VAL A 12 8.54 -9.24 -4.54
N SER A 13 7.84 -9.30 -3.41
CA SER A 13 6.54 -9.96 -3.33
C SER A 13 5.41 -8.95 -3.58
N GLY A 14 4.33 -9.39 -4.24
CA GLY A 14 3.23 -8.49 -4.58
C GLY A 14 3.51 -7.57 -5.78
N ALA A 15 4.52 -7.88 -6.59
CA ALA A 15 4.93 -7.12 -7.77
C ALA A 15 3.82 -6.86 -8.80
N THR A 16 2.80 -7.72 -8.87
CA THR A 16 1.65 -7.57 -9.77
C THR A 16 0.52 -6.70 -9.20
N GLY A 17 0.64 -6.26 -7.96
CA GLY A 17 -0.32 -5.36 -7.30
C GLY A 17 -0.09 -3.89 -7.66
N PHE A 18 -0.98 -3.00 -7.19
CA PHE A 18 -0.91 -1.57 -7.47
C PHE A 18 0.45 -0.96 -7.09
N VAL A 19 0.85 -1.05 -5.83
CA VAL A 19 2.15 -0.54 -5.35
C VAL A 19 3.30 -1.30 -6.00
N GLY A 20 3.18 -2.65 -6.11
CA GLY A 20 4.25 -3.48 -6.63
C GLY A 20 4.65 -3.18 -8.08
N GLN A 21 3.68 -2.87 -8.96
CA GLN A 21 3.98 -2.50 -10.36
C GLN A 21 4.76 -1.19 -10.46
N HIS A 22 4.41 -0.18 -9.66
CA HIS A 22 5.16 1.08 -9.59
C HIS A 22 6.55 0.86 -9.01
N LEU A 23 6.64 0.07 -7.94
CA LEU A 23 7.91 -0.24 -7.29
C LEU A 23 8.88 -0.96 -8.23
N VAL A 24 8.43 -2.00 -8.92
CA VAL A 24 9.25 -2.75 -9.89
C VAL A 24 9.76 -1.84 -11.00
N ARG A 25 8.89 -1.02 -11.59
CA ARG A 25 9.28 -0.06 -12.63
C ARG A 25 10.35 0.92 -12.12
N LEU A 26 10.15 1.46 -10.91
CA LEU A 26 11.10 2.40 -10.33
C LEU A 26 12.43 1.71 -9.95
N ALA A 27 12.39 0.48 -9.44
CA ALA A 27 13.58 -0.29 -9.11
C ALA A 27 14.45 -0.54 -10.35
N ILE A 28 13.84 -0.95 -11.46
CA ILE A 28 14.52 -1.13 -12.74
C ILE A 28 15.13 0.19 -13.23
N ALA A 29 14.35 1.28 -13.20
CA ALA A 29 14.86 2.61 -13.58
C ALA A 29 16.01 3.10 -12.67
N SER A 30 16.14 2.50 -11.47
CA SER A 30 17.23 2.75 -10.52
C SER A 30 18.35 1.69 -10.59
N GLU A 31 18.42 0.94 -11.70
CA GLU A 31 19.46 -0.05 -12.01
C GLU A 31 19.51 -1.26 -11.04
N TYR A 32 18.39 -1.62 -10.41
CA TYR A 32 18.27 -2.86 -9.67
C TYR A 32 17.83 -4.01 -10.57
N ASP A 33 18.41 -5.20 -10.37
CA ASP A 33 17.83 -6.45 -10.86
C ASP A 33 16.62 -6.81 -10.01
N VAL A 34 15.49 -7.16 -10.63
CA VAL A 34 14.27 -7.49 -9.90
C VAL A 34 13.92 -8.96 -10.06
N ARG A 35 13.73 -9.66 -8.95
CA ARG A 35 13.04 -10.96 -8.89
C ARG A 35 11.67 -10.79 -8.28
N ALA A 36 10.65 -11.25 -8.99
CA ALA A 36 9.28 -11.05 -8.57
C ALA A 36 8.51 -12.38 -8.52
N ILE A 37 7.78 -12.60 -7.43
CA ILE A 37 6.88 -13.74 -7.31
C ILE A 37 5.53 -13.42 -7.94
N THR A 38 5.00 -14.35 -8.72
CA THR A 38 3.69 -14.24 -9.37
C THR A 38 2.92 -15.57 -9.29
N ARG A 39 1.60 -15.49 -9.04
CA ARG A 39 0.70 -16.66 -9.02
C ARG A 39 0.30 -17.15 -10.41
N ARG A 40 0.57 -16.36 -11.43
CA ARG A 40 0.24 -16.66 -12.82
C ARG A 40 1.51 -16.55 -13.64
N TRP A 41 1.66 -17.45 -14.59
CA TRP A 41 2.73 -17.35 -15.55
C TRP A 41 2.80 -15.95 -16.18
N LYS A 42 4.00 -15.42 -16.30
CA LYS A 42 4.32 -14.18 -16.99
C LYS A 42 5.35 -14.47 -18.07
N PRO A 43 5.25 -13.82 -19.24
CA PRO A 43 6.30 -13.91 -20.24
C PRO A 43 7.63 -13.40 -19.66
N PRO A 44 8.77 -13.89 -20.14
CA PRO A 44 10.07 -13.33 -19.78
C PRO A 44 10.12 -11.84 -20.11
N GLU A 45 10.67 -11.05 -19.21
CA GLU A 45 10.97 -9.64 -19.38
C GLU A 45 12.46 -9.46 -19.05
N ASP A 46 13.22 -8.72 -19.87
CA ASP A 46 14.70 -8.67 -19.75
C ASP A 46 15.18 -8.19 -18.38
N GLU A 47 14.37 -7.37 -17.71
CA GLU A 47 14.74 -6.72 -16.44
C GLU A 47 14.05 -7.32 -15.22
N ILE A 48 13.16 -8.34 -15.40
CA ILE A 48 12.41 -8.97 -14.31
C ILE A 48 12.48 -10.49 -14.41
N ALA A 49 13.08 -11.11 -13.42
CA ALA A 49 13.02 -12.55 -13.26
C ALA A 49 11.73 -12.97 -12.54
N TRP A 50 10.68 -13.30 -13.32
CA TRP A 50 9.43 -13.81 -12.80
C TRP A 50 9.57 -15.23 -12.27
N ILE A 51 9.17 -15.47 -11.03
CA ILE A 51 9.15 -16.78 -10.39
C ILE A 51 7.70 -17.14 -10.09
N GLU A 52 7.22 -18.22 -10.71
CA GLU A 52 5.87 -18.71 -10.45
C GLU A 52 5.80 -19.33 -9.06
N GLY A 53 4.84 -18.82 -8.26
CA GLY A 53 4.64 -19.22 -6.88
C GLY A 53 3.67 -18.32 -6.13
N SER A 54 3.50 -18.62 -4.85
CA SER A 54 2.67 -17.84 -3.93
C SER A 54 3.30 -17.80 -2.55
N LEU A 55 2.74 -17.03 -1.62
CA LEU A 55 3.19 -17.02 -0.22
C LEU A 55 3.01 -18.38 0.49
N GLU A 56 2.23 -19.29 -0.10
CA GLU A 56 1.98 -20.66 0.37
C GLU A 56 2.98 -21.68 -0.20
N ARG A 57 3.92 -21.26 -1.04
CA ARG A 57 4.90 -22.11 -1.72
C ARG A 57 6.32 -21.80 -1.22
N PRO A 58 6.77 -22.43 -0.10
CA PRO A 58 8.08 -22.14 0.49
C PRO A 58 9.27 -22.35 -0.45
N ASP A 59 9.19 -23.35 -1.33
CA ASP A 59 10.18 -23.64 -2.36
C ASP A 59 10.34 -22.48 -3.37
N ALA A 60 9.23 -21.91 -3.81
CA ALA A 60 9.24 -20.77 -4.71
C ALA A 60 9.73 -19.49 -4.02
N LEU A 61 9.36 -19.28 -2.75
CA LEU A 61 9.86 -18.17 -1.95
C LEU A 61 11.37 -18.25 -1.75
N LEU A 62 11.88 -19.43 -1.39
CA LEU A 62 13.31 -19.66 -1.23
C LEU A 62 14.07 -19.43 -2.54
N LYS A 63 13.56 -19.98 -3.66
CA LYS A 63 14.14 -19.76 -5.00
C LYS A 63 14.21 -18.26 -5.34
N ALA A 64 13.16 -17.51 -5.03
CA ALA A 64 13.12 -16.06 -5.29
C ALA A 64 14.10 -15.27 -4.42
N ALA A 65 14.25 -15.66 -3.15
CA ALA A 65 15.10 -15.00 -2.18
C ALA A 65 16.60 -15.34 -2.37
N THR A 66 16.94 -16.52 -2.89
CA THR A 66 18.33 -16.97 -2.99
C THR A 66 19.17 -16.03 -3.85
N GLY A 67 20.20 -15.41 -3.25
CA GLY A 67 21.09 -14.46 -3.91
C GLY A 67 20.48 -13.07 -4.14
N ALA A 68 19.36 -12.72 -3.48
CA ALA A 68 18.88 -11.36 -3.41
C ALA A 68 19.63 -10.57 -2.32
N ASP A 69 19.86 -9.29 -2.56
CA ASP A 69 20.50 -8.38 -1.59
C ASP A 69 19.50 -7.85 -0.57
N ALA A 70 18.23 -7.70 -0.98
CA ALA A 70 17.14 -7.29 -0.10
C ALA A 70 15.81 -7.92 -0.52
N ILE A 71 14.90 -8.07 0.44
CA ILE A 71 13.51 -8.48 0.21
C ILE A 71 12.58 -7.33 0.50
N ILE A 72 11.68 -7.04 -0.47
CA ILE A 72 10.61 -6.06 -0.31
C ILE A 72 9.26 -6.81 -0.30
N HIS A 73 8.66 -6.89 0.88
CA HIS A 73 7.41 -7.62 1.08
C HIS A 73 6.20 -6.68 1.00
N VAL A 74 5.64 -6.54 -0.21
CA VAL A 74 4.46 -5.73 -0.49
C VAL A 74 3.18 -6.57 -0.52
N ALA A 75 3.30 -7.88 -0.76
CA ALA A 75 2.15 -8.78 -0.87
C ALA A 75 1.29 -8.76 0.40
N GLY A 76 -0.02 -8.65 0.20
CA GLY A 76 -0.99 -8.70 1.27
C GLY A 76 -2.43 -8.66 0.74
N ALA A 77 -3.35 -9.23 1.51
CA ALA A 77 -4.77 -9.09 1.27
C ALA A 77 -5.27 -7.78 1.89
N ILE A 78 -6.04 -7.01 1.15
CA ILE A 78 -6.70 -5.77 1.59
C ILE A 78 -8.22 -5.93 1.72
N LYS A 79 -8.75 -7.07 1.29
CA LYS A 79 -10.17 -7.45 1.32
C LYS A 79 -10.29 -8.91 1.73
N GLY A 80 -11.36 -9.24 2.43
CA GLY A 80 -11.65 -10.61 2.86
C GLY A 80 -12.06 -10.67 4.33
N GLY A 81 -12.32 -11.88 4.81
CA GLY A 81 -12.58 -12.15 6.22
C GLY A 81 -11.30 -12.42 7.01
N LYS A 82 -11.44 -12.62 8.32
CA LYS A 82 -10.34 -12.86 9.26
C LYS A 82 -9.40 -13.98 8.80
N ALA A 83 -9.95 -15.12 8.33
CA ALA A 83 -9.17 -16.26 7.87
C ALA A 83 -8.26 -15.92 6.67
N MET A 84 -8.79 -15.14 5.70
CA MET A 84 -8.01 -14.68 4.55
C MET A 84 -6.88 -13.76 5.00
N PHE A 85 -7.15 -12.82 5.88
CA PHE A 85 -6.12 -11.93 6.42
C PHE A 85 -5.06 -12.68 7.23
N GLU A 86 -5.45 -13.70 7.99
CA GLU A 86 -4.51 -14.54 8.72
C GLU A 86 -3.62 -15.34 7.77
N ALA A 87 -4.19 -16.00 6.78
CA ALA A 87 -3.45 -16.80 5.81
C ALA A 87 -2.47 -15.95 4.99
N VAL A 88 -2.93 -14.83 4.44
CA VAL A 88 -2.12 -14.04 3.52
C VAL A 88 -1.20 -13.07 4.25
N ASN A 89 -1.73 -12.29 5.22
CA ASN A 89 -0.94 -11.22 5.84
C ASN A 89 -0.06 -11.74 6.98
N VAL A 90 -0.51 -12.75 7.73
CA VAL A 90 0.25 -13.26 8.88
C VAL A 90 1.11 -14.45 8.48
N ALA A 91 0.51 -15.55 8.03
CA ALA A 91 1.23 -16.74 7.64
C ALA A 91 2.13 -16.51 6.40
N GLY A 92 1.64 -15.73 5.43
CA GLY A 92 2.43 -15.33 4.26
C GLY A 92 3.66 -14.51 4.62
N THR A 93 3.56 -13.57 5.58
CA THR A 93 4.72 -12.81 6.09
C THR A 93 5.69 -13.74 6.83
N ALA A 94 5.19 -14.67 7.65
CA ALA A 94 6.03 -15.65 8.33
C ALA A 94 6.83 -16.52 7.33
N ALA A 95 6.17 -16.99 6.26
CA ALA A 95 6.81 -17.76 5.19
C ALA A 95 7.89 -16.95 4.45
N MET A 96 7.67 -15.66 4.24
CA MET A 96 8.65 -14.79 3.61
C MET A 96 9.87 -14.54 4.51
N ILE A 97 9.67 -14.36 5.83
CA ILE A 97 10.76 -14.26 6.81
C ILE A 97 11.59 -15.55 6.83
N ASP A 98 10.93 -16.71 6.82
CA ASP A 98 11.62 -18.00 6.78
C ASP A 98 12.46 -18.16 5.51
N ALA A 99 11.92 -17.79 4.35
CA ALA A 99 12.64 -17.77 3.09
C ALA A 99 13.86 -16.83 3.12
N ALA A 100 13.71 -15.62 3.69
CA ALA A 100 14.82 -14.68 3.87
C ALA A 100 15.96 -15.29 4.69
N ARG A 101 15.63 -15.88 5.84
CA ARG A 101 16.61 -16.53 6.73
C ARG A 101 17.32 -17.68 6.04
N LYS A 102 16.59 -18.58 5.38
CA LYS A 102 17.15 -19.73 4.65
C LYS A 102 18.04 -19.32 3.48
N ALA A 103 17.70 -18.22 2.82
CA ALA A 103 18.49 -17.66 1.72
C ALA A 103 19.68 -16.81 2.19
N GLY A 104 19.80 -16.52 3.50
CA GLY A 104 20.84 -15.65 4.05
C GLY A 104 20.63 -14.17 3.75
N VAL A 105 19.42 -13.75 3.33
CA VAL A 105 19.09 -12.35 3.04
C VAL A 105 18.71 -11.67 4.35
N ARG A 106 19.50 -10.67 4.75
CA ARG A 106 19.25 -9.95 6.00
C ARG A 106 18.32 -8.77 5.85
N ARG A 107 18.48 -7.97 4.77
CA ARG A 107 17.71 -6.75 4.57
C ARG A 107 16.25 -7.04 4.17
N PHE A 108 15.28 -6.58 4.99
CA PHE A 108 13.86 -6.91 4.85
C PHE A 108 12.98 -5.67 5.00
N ILE A 109 12.36 -5.22 3.91
CA ILE A 109 11.44 -4.09 3.90
C ILE A 109 10.00 -4.61 3.90
N HIS A 110 9.24 -4.32 4.96
CA HIS A 110 7.84 -4.73 5.08
C HIS A 110 6.88 -3.57 4.83
N VAL A 111 6.10 -3.66 3.76
CA VAL A 111 5.04 -2.69 3.50
C VAL A 111 3.77 -3.09 4.25
N SER A 112 3.57 -2.45 5.38
CA SER A 112 2.40 -2.60 6.23
C SER A 112 1.25 -1.70 5.75
N PHE A 113 0.47 -1.18 6.67
CA PHE A 113 -0.56 -0.18 6.41
C PHE A 113 -0.91 0.56 7.71
N PHE A 114 -1.33 1.79 7.59
CA PHE A 114 -1.61 2.68 8.71
C PHE A 114 -2.59 2.13 9.76
N VAL A 115 -3.54 1.30 9.33
CA VAL A 115 -4.52 0.63 10.23
C VAL A 115 -3.87 -0.30 11.27
N ALA A 116 -2.60 -0.66 11.13
CA ALA A 116 -1.88 -1.44 12.13
C ALA A 116 -1.78 -0.71 13.49
N ARG A 117 -1.98 0.62 13.52
CA ARG A 117 -2.06 1.42 14.75
C ARG A 117 -3.26 1.06 15.61
N GLU A 118 -4.36 0.63 14.97
CA GLU A 118 -5.66 0.33 15.60
C GLU A 118 -6.05 -1.14 15.37
N PRO A 119 -5.29 -2.11 15.94
CA PRO A 119 -5.49 -3.54 15.66
C PRO A 119 -6.83 -4.08 16.17
N GLY A 120 -7.47 -3.38 17.11
CA GLY A 120 -8.81 -3.74 17.63
C GLY A 120 -9.96 -3.25 16.76
N LEU A 121 -9.72 -2.33 15.82
CA LEU A 121 -10.79 -1.68 15.07
C LEU A 121 -11.35 -2.57 13.95
N LEU A 122 -10.49 -3.34 13.28
CA LEU A 122 -10.85 -4.19 12.14
C LEU A 122 -9.89 -5.36 11.97
N HIS A 123 -10.36 -6.44 11.33
CA HIS A 123 -9.55 -7.63 11.09
C HIS A 123 -8.31 -7.35 10.22
N TYR A 124 -8.41 -6.42 9.28
CA TYR A 124 -7.27 -6.00 8.47
C TYR A 124 -6.18 -5.36 9.35
N GLY A 125 -6.52 -4.40 10.20
CA GLY A 125 -5.59 -3.76 11.16
C GLY A 125 -4.94 -4.77 12.10
N TRP A 126 -5.73 -5.69 12.64
CA TRP A 126 -5.23 -6.80 13.44
C TRP A 126 -4.18 -7.63 12.69
N SER A 127 -4.44 -8.00 11.44
CA SER A 127 -3.52 -8.82 10.66
C SER A 127 -2.22 -8.09 10.33
N LYS A 128 -2.30 -6.79 10.00
CA LYS A 128 -1.10 -5.97 9.75
C LYS A 128 -0.25 -5.79 11.00
N ALA A 129 -0.86 -5.47 12.15
CA ALA A 129 -0.14 -5.38 13.42
C ALA A 129 0.49 -6.72 13.82
N ARG A 130 -0.14 -7.86 13.49
CA ARG A 130 0.42 -9.17 13.77
C ARG A 130 1.59 -9.50 12.84
N SER A 131 1.51 -9.17 11.55
CA SER A 131 2.63 -9.33 10.62
C SER A 131 3.84 -8.48 11.00
N GLU A 132 3.62 -7.24 11.44
CA GLU A 132 4.70 -6.37 11.93
C GLU A 132 5.43 -6.94 13.14
N ARG A 133 4.69 -7.55 14.09
CA ARG A 133 5.33 -8.24 15.24
C ARG A 133 6.20 -9.41 14.81
N LEU A 134 5.80 -10.16 13.78
CA LEU A 134 6.63 -11.24 13.22
C LEU A 134 7.90 -10.69 12.60
N VAL A 135 7.80 -9.58 11.85
CA VAL A 135 8.96 -8.90 11.25
C VAL A 135 9.90 -8.37 12.33
N ALA A 136 9.37 -7.66 13.34
CA ALA A 136 10.17 -7.12 14.43
C ALA A 136 10.91 -8.22 15.25
N ALA A 137 10.30 -9.39 15.39
CA ALA A 137 10.89 -10.55 16.07
C ALA A 137 11.76 -11.43 15.15
N SER A 138 11.95 -11.03 13.88
CA SER A 138 12.59 -11.90 12.88
C SER A 138 14.11 -12.03 13.04
N GLY A 139 14.79 -11.09 13.69
CA GLY A 139 16.24 -11.01 13.71
C GLY A 139 16.87 -10.63 12.36
N LEU A 140 16.06 -10.15 11.42
CA LEU A 140 16.52 -9.56 10.16
C LEU A 140 16.78 -8.06 10.35
N ASP A 141 17.48 -7.45 9.42
CA ASP A 141 17.70 -6.01 9.33
C ASP A 141 16.46 -5.38 8.67
N TRP A 142 15.40 -5.20 9.45
CA TRP A 142 14.08 -4.85 8.93
C TRP A 142 13.77 -3.37 8.98
N THR A 143 12.93 -2.91 8.04
CA THR A 143 12.22 -1.64 8.10
C THR A 143 10.74 -1.87 7.81
N ILE A 144 9.86 -1.32 8.63
CA ILE A 144 8.41 -1.36 8.41
C ILE A 144 7.94 -0.01 7.91
N ILE A 145 7.23 -0.01 6.78
CA ILE A 145 6.62 1.19 6.23
C ILE A 145 5.11 1.04 6.35
N ARG A 146 4.44 1.97 7.05
CA ARG A 146 2.99 2.06 7.26
C ARG A 146 2.39 3.19 6.42
N PRO A 147 2.21 3.03 5.12
CA PRO A 147 1.58 4.08 4.33
C PRO A 147 0.13 4.30 4.77
N PRO A 148 -0.37 5.55 4.72
CA PRO A 148 -1.79 5.87 4.82
C PRO A 148 -2.52 5.52 3.51
N ALA A 149 -3.61 6.22 3.18
CA ALA A 149 -4.29 6.03 1.90
C ALA A 149 -3.32 6.32 0.74
N ILE A 150 -3.08 5.29 -0.10
CA ILE A 150 -2.20 5.39 -1.27
C ILE A 150 -3.06 5.69 -2.49
N TYR A 151 -2.66 6.68 -3.30
CA TYR A 151 -3.34 7.01 -4.55
C TYR A 151 -2.34 7.17 -5.70
N GLY A 152 -2.83 7.11 -6.92
CA GLY A 152 -2.00 7.28 -8.12
C GLY A 152 -2.56 6.50 -9.32
N PRO A 153 -1.90 6.56 -10.48
CA PRO A 153 -2.26 5.79 -11.67
C PRO A 153 -2.38 4.30 -11.36
N GLY A 154 -3.51 3.67 -11.71
CA GLY A 154 -3.76 2.25 -11.46
C GLY A 154 -4.46 1.92 -10.13
N ASP A 155 -4.67 2.90 -9.24
CA ASP A 155 -5.40 2.68 -8.00
C ASP A 155 -6.90 2.47 -8.27
N ARG A 156 -7.48 1.46 -7.61
CA ARG A 156 -8.91 1.12 -7.71
C ARG A 156 -9.72 1.56 -6.48
N GLU A 157 -9.06 1.87 -5.37
CA GLU A 157 -9.76 2.19 -4.13
C GLU A 157 -10.25 3.65 -4.14
N THR A 158 -9.43 4.60 -4.59
CA THR A 158 -9.86 6.01 -4.73
C THR A 158 -10.71 6.26 -5.97
N LEU A 159 -10.71 5.37 -6.97
CA LEU A 159 -11.51 5.48 -8.19
C LEU A 159 -13.00 5.75 -7.92
N GLU A 160 -13.58 5.11 -6.89
CA GLU A 160 -15.00 5.30 -6.56
C GLU A 160 -15.29 6.73 -6.08
N LEU A 161 -14.34 7.38 -5.40
CA LEU A 161 -14.46 8.80 -5.01
C LEU A 161 -14.45 9.71 -6.25
N PHE A 162 -13.57 9.43 -7.22
CA PHE A 162 -13.55 10.15 -8.51
C PHE A 162 -14.86 9.97 -9.28
N LYS A 163 -15.43 8.75 -9.32
CA LYS A 163 -16.73 8.48 -9.97
C LYS A 163 -17.85 9.23 -9.30
N MET A 164 -17.90 9.27 -7.96
CA MET A 164 -18.89 10.05 -7.23
C MET A 164 -18.76 11.54 -7.51
N ALA A 165 -17.54 12.09 -7.39
CA ALA A 165 -17.29 13.51 -7.67
C ALA A 165 -17.67 13.90 -9.10
N ARG A 166 -17.42 13.06 -10.08
CA ARG A 166 -17.84 13.27 -11.48
C ARG A 166 -19.36 13.31 -11.65
N ARG A 167 -20.08 12.51 -10.87
CA ARG A 167 -21.58 12.50 -10.85
C ARG A 167 -22.19 13.68 -10.11
N GLY A 168 -21.37 14.58 -9.55
CA GLY A 168 -21.81 15.78 -8.87
C GLY A 168 -22.11 15.61 -7.38
N PHE A 169 -21.77 14.49 -6.77
CA PHE A 169 -21.90 14.29 -5.32
C PHE A 169 -20.77 13.43 -4.78
N VAL A 170 -20.40 13.63 -3.52
CA VAL A 170 -19.48 12.76 -2.78
C VAL A 170 -20.08 12.45 -1.42
N ALA A 171 -20.38 11.16 -1.19
CA ALA A 171 -20.77 10.68 0.12
C ALA A 171 -19.53 10.61 1.02
N LEU A 172 -19.59 11.23 2.18
CA LEU A 172 -18.49 11.32 3.13
C LEU A 172 -18.88 10.68 4.46
N PRO A 173 -17.93 10.07 5.17
CA PRO A 173 -18.15 9.68 6.57
C PRO A 173 -18.36 10.94 7.44
N PRO A 174 -18.91 10.79 8.65
CA PRO A 174 -18.99 11.91 9.60
C PRO A 174 -17.57 12.36 9.92
N GLY A 175 -17.29 13.62 9.84
CA GLY A 175 -16.06 14.30 10.27
C GLY A 175 -14.76 13.48 10.30
N GLY A 176 -13.64 14.13 10.33
CA GLY A 176 -12.37 13.45 10.44
C GLY A 176 -11.35 13.93 9.40
N SER A 177 -10.09 13.59 9.68
CA SER A 177 -8.93 13.88 8.84
C SER A 177 -8.15 12.61 8.54
N PHE A 178 -7.47 12.58 7.41
CA PHE A 178 -6.63 11.47 7.01
C PHE A 178 -5.41 11.96 6.24
N SER A 179 -4.30 11.27 6.37
CA SER A 179 -3.14 11.42 5.52
C SER A 179 -3.28 10.57 4.26
N LEU A 180 -2.56 10.95 3.22
CA LEU A 180 -2.46 10.19 1.99
C LEU A 180 -1.06 10.34 1.40
N ILE A 181 -0.71 9.44 0.48
CA ILE A 181 0.59 9.44 -0.18
C ILE A 181 0.43 9.05 -1.65
N HIS A 182 1.18 9.70 -2.53
CA HIS A 182 1.28 9.27 -3.92
C HIS A 182 2.08 7.98 -4.02
N VAL A 183 1.66 7.06 -4.89
CA VAL A 183 2.30 5.74 -5.02
C VAL A 183 3.78 5.83 -5.38
N GLU A 184 4.18 6.80 -6.19
CA GLU A 184 5.59 6.98 -6.55
C GLU A 184 6.43 7.51 -5.39
N ASP A 185 5.87 8.39 -4.54
CA ASP A 185 6.54 8.84 -3.33
C ASP A 185 6.77 7.68 -2.37
N LEU A 186 5.76 6.82 -2.19
CA LEU A 186 5.91 5.59 -1.41
C LEU A 186 7.00 4.68 -1.98
N CYS A 187 7.03 4.48 -3.30
CA CYS A 187 8.04 3.64 -3.94
C CYS A 187 9.46 4.24 -3.79
N ARG A 188 9.61 5.57 -3.87
CA ARG A 188 10.88 6.23 -3.60
C ARG A 188 11.38 5.99 -2.17
N LEU A 189 10.49 6.07 -1.17
CA LEU A 189 10.86 5.76 0.20
C LEU A 189 11.27 4.29 0.36
N ILE A 190 10.50 3.35 -0.23
CA ILE A 190 10.83 1.92 -0.18
C ILE A 190 12.24 1.65 -0.72
N LEU A 191 12.64 2.31 -1.80
CA LEU A 191 13.99 2.17 -2.35
C LEU A 191 15.03 2.91 -1.51
N ALA A 192 14.72 4.10 -1.00
CA ALA A 192 15.64 4.89 -0.20
C ALA A 192 16.09 4.17 1.09
N VAL A 193 15.19 3.44 1.74
CA VAL A 193 15.52 2.73 2.99
C VAL A 193 16.42 1.49 2.77
N ILE A 194 16.57 0.99 1.54
CA ILE A 194 17.29 -0.27 1.31
C ILE A 194 18.75 -0.19 1.77
N ASP A 195 19.42 0.91 1.47
CA ASP A 195 20.86 1.10 1.64
C ASP A 195 21.23 1.92 2.88
N GLU A 196 20.24 2.29 3.68
CA GLU A 196 20.43 3.15 4.86
C GLU A 196 20.35 2.33 6.16
N PRO A 197 21.51 1.98 6.78
CA PRO A 197 21.52 1.19 8.02
C PRO A 197 20.76 1.85 9.17
N GLU A 198 20.68 3.17 9.20
CA GLU A 198 19.96 3.94 10.23
C GLU A 198 18.44 3.68 10.19
N THR A 199 17.95 3.03 9.13
CA THR A 199 16.54 2.65 8.98
C THR A 199 16.23 1.24 9.50
N GLU A 200 17.23 0.51 9.97
CA GLU A 200 17.06 -0.81 10.56
C GLU A 200 16.33 -0.73 11.89
N SER A 201 15.37 -1.62 12.08
CA SER A 201 14.47 -1.66 13.25
C SER A 201 13.57 -0.44 13.40
N GLU A 202 13.33 0.28 12.30
CA GLU A 202 12.50 1.48 12.28
C GLU A 202 11.12 1.25 11.65
N VAL A 203 10.16 2.06 12.11
CA VAL A 203 8.78 2.09 11.59
C VAL A 203 8.46 3.49 11.09
N TYR A 204 8.30 3.64 9.78
CA TYR A 204 7.97 4.92 9.16
C TYR A 204 6.52 4.98 8.68
N GLU A 205 5.90 6.14 8.89
CA GLU A 205 4.56 6.46 8.40
C GLU A 205 4.66 7.67 7.44
N PRO A 206 4.96 7.41 6.14
CA PRO A 206 5.11 8.49 5.16
C PRO A 206 3.77 9.05 4.72
N ASP A 207 3.70 10.35 4.45
CA ASP A 207 2.53 11.01 3.86
C ASP A 207 2.94 12.12 2.88
N ASP A 208 1.97 12.94 2.42
CA ASP A 208 2.20 14.06 1.51
C ASP A 208 2.77 15.32 2.20
N GLY A 209 3.23 15.21 3.44
CA GLY A 209 3.83 16.30 4.22
C GLY A 209 2.81 17.26 4.87
N ARG A 210 1.51 17.01 4.72
CA ARG A 210 0.48 17.87 5.30
C ARG A 210 0.27 17.57 6.78
N GLU A 211 0.70 18.46 7.66
CA GLU A 211 0.67 18.27 9.12
C GLU A 211 -0.70 17.86 9.69
N SER A 212 -1.77 18.53 9.26
CA SER A 212 -3.14 18.25 9.74
C SER A 212 -3.91 17.25 8.87
N GLY A 213 -3.24 16.61 7.91
CA GLY A 213 -3.86 15.72 6.93
C GLY A 213 -4.94 16.41 6.11
N TRP A 214 -5.80 15.62 5.50
CA TRP A 214 -6.91 16.07 4.67
C TRP A 214 -8.25 15.83 5.35
N GLN A 215 -8.98 16.88 5.64
CA GLN A 215 -10.38 16.73 6.01
C GLN A 215 -11.18 16.16 4.84
N HIS A 216 -12.04 15.19 5.08
CA HIS A 216 -12.85 14.51 4.05
C HIS A 216 -13.55 15.50 3.10
N ARG A 217 -14.14 16.57 3.66
CA ARG A 217 -14.83 17.61 2.88
C ARG A 217 -13.88 18.41 1.98
N HIS A 218 -12.69 18.75 2.47
CA HIS A 218 -11.70 19.48 1.69
C HIS A 218 -11.13 18.61 0.56
N PHE A 219 -10.89 17.34 0.83
CA PHE A 219 -10.45 16.38 -0.17
C PHE A 219 -11.50 16.19 -1.27
N ALA A 220 -12.78 15.99 -0.92
CA ALA A 220 -13.88 15.88 -1.89
C ALA A 220 -14.02 17.12 -2.78
N ARG A 221 -13.85 18.31 -2.21
CA ARG A 221 -13.85 19.57 -2.98
C ARG A 221 -12.66 19.67 -3.94
N SER A 222 -11.49 19.18 -3.54
CA SER A 222 -10.30 19.14 -4.41
C SER A 222 -10.52 18.20 -5.59
N LEU A 223 -11.05 16.99 -5.37
CA LEU A 223 -11.44 16.07 -6.45
C LEU A 223 -12.44 16.71 -7.41
N SER A 224 -13.47 17.34 -6.89
CA SER A 224 -14.51 17.98 -7.71
C SER A 224 -13.93 19.09 -8.59
N ARG A 225 -13.02 19.90 -8.05
CA ARG A 225 -12.35 20.98 -8.78
C ARG A 225 -11.44 20.42 -9.88
N ILE A 226 -10.68 19.35 -9.60
CA ILE A 226 -9.81 18.68 -10.58
C ILE A 226 -10.64 18.14 -11.75
N LEU A 227 -11.84 17.62 -11.48
CA LEU A 227 -12.75 17.09 -12.50
C LEU A 227 -13.55 18.18 -13.24
N GLY A 228 -13.35 19.46 -12.91
CA GLY A 228 -14.13 20.56 -13.50
C GLY A 228 -15.62 20.54 -13.11
N LYS A 229 -15.96 19.94 -11.96
CA LYS A 229 -17.34 19.77 -11.48
C LYS A 229 -17.54 20.47 -10.13
N ARG A 230 -18.78 20.83 -9.85
CA ARG A 230 -19.22 21.23 -8.51
C ARG A 230 -19.96 20.04 -7.91
N ALA A 231 -19.31 19.28 -7.04
CA ALA A 231 -19.95 18.17 -6.35
C ALA A 231 -20.46 18.60 -4.97
N ALA A 232 -21.71 18.26 -4.69
CA ALA A 232 -22.25 18.37 -3.34
C ALA A 232 -21.61 17.33 -2.44
N THR A 233 -21.28 17.70 -1.21
CA THR A 233 -20.79 16.76 -0.19
C THR A 233 -21.92 16.37 0.74
N LEU A 234 -22.20 15.08 0.86
CA LEU A 234 -23.22 14.54 1.73
C LEU A 234 -22.55 13.80 2.89
N ALA A 235 -22.59 14.36 4.08
CA ALA A 235 -22.14 13.67 5.28
C ALA A 235 -23.17 12.59 5.67
N MET A 236 -22.72 11.34 5.73
CA MET A 236 -23.56 10.21 6.08
C MET A 236 -23.37 9.83 7.55
N PRO A 237 -24.41 9.86 8.38
CA PRO A 237 -24.31 9.46 9.78
C PRO A 237 -23.82 8.01 9.93
N ARG A 238 -22.98 7.75 10.93
CA ARG A 238 -22.42 6.42 11.20
C ARG A 238 -23.47 5.31 11.30
N PRO A 239 -24.62 5.49 11.98
CA PRO A 239 -25.66 4.46 12.00
C PRO A 239 -26.20 4.09 10.62
N LEU A 240 -26.38 5.09 9.74
CA LEU A 240 -26.85 4.87 8.37
C LEU A 240 -25.82 4.05 7.57
N LEU A 241 -24.51 4.37 7.67
CA LEU A 241 -23.46 3.62 7.03
C LEU A 241 -23.42 2.16 7.51
N HIS A 242 -23.62 1.90 8.82
CA HIS A 242 -23.72 0.54 9.35
C HIS A 242 -24.93 -0.22 8.82
N THR A 243 -26.09 0.43 8.71
CA THR A 243 -27.28 -0.19 8.13
C THR A 243 -27.05 -0.54 6.65
N LEU A 244 -26.50 0.40 5.88
CA LEU A 244 -26.14 0.16 4.45
C LEU A 244 -25.11 -0.96 4.30
N SER A 245 -24.12 -1.05 5.19
CA SER A 245 -23.12 -2.12 5.13
C SER A 245 -23.72 -3.51 5.39
N ARG A 246 -24.67 -3.61 6.31
CA ARG A 246 -25.41 -4.87 6.56
C ARG A 246 -26.24 -5.27 5.35
N ILE A 247 -26.93 -4.32 4.73
CA ILE A 247 -27.72 -4.55 3.51
C ILE A 247 -26.78 -4.99 2.37
N ASP A 248 -25.68 -4.28 2.12
CA ASP A 248 -24.72 -4.64 1.07
C ASP A 248 -24.11 -6.03 1.29
N SER A 249 -23.77 -6.38 2.54
CA SER A 249 -23.28 -7.70 2.91
C SER A 249 -24.33 -8.81 2.73
N LEU A 250 -25.60 -8.52 3.00
CA LEU A 250 -26.69 -9.49 2.81
C LEU A 250 -26.89 -9.84 1.33
N PHE A 251 -26.87 -8.82 0.45
CA PHE A 251 -27.10 -9.02 -0.97
C PHE A 251 -25.88 -9.48 -1.75
N ARG A 252 -24.68 -9.03 -1.38
CA ARG A 252 -23.45 -9.30 -2.15
C ARG A 252 -22.50 -10.28 -1.47
N ARG A 253 -22.78 -10.71 -0.25
CA ARG A 253 -21.94 -11.65 0.52
C ARG A 253 -20.46 -11.27 0.44
N ASP A 254 -19.60 -12.16 -0.06
CA ASP A 254 -18.15 -11.92 -0.20
C ASP A 254 -17.79 -10.81 -1.20
N GLY A 255 -18.73 -10.40 -2.05
CA GLY A 255 -18.59 -9.27 -2.99
C GLY A 255 -19.02 -7.91 -2.42
N ALA A 256 -19.36 -7.82 -1.13
CA ALA A 256 -19.79 -6.57 -0.51
C ALA A 256 -18.72 -5.49 -0.63
N LYS A 257 -19.11 -4.31 -1.12
CA LYS A 257 -18.22 -3.16 -1.25
C LYS A 257 -18.16 -2.34 0.03
N LEU A 258 -19.27 -2.29 0.78
CA LEU A 258 -19.36 -1.59 2.06
C LEU A 258 -19.53 -2.61 3.18
N THR A 259 -18.43 -3.01 3.80
CA THR A 259 -18.43 -3.90 4.97
C THR A 259 -18.44 -3.11 6.27
N VAL A 260 -18.78 -3.75 7.39
CA VAL A 260 -18.71 -3.13 8.73
C VAL A 260 -17.29 -2.65 9.03
N ASP A 261 -16.29 -3.44 8.69
CA ASP A 261 -14.87 -3.07 8.84
C ASP A 261 -14.53 -1.79 8.04
N ARG A 262 -15.02 -1.67 6.81
CA ARG A 262 -14.83 -0.46 6.00
C ARG A 262 -15.54 0.75 6.61
N VAL A 263 -16.73 0.59 7.14
CA VAL A 263 -17.44 1.67 7.84
C VAL A 263 -16.65 2.12 9.06
N ASN A 264 -16.16 1.20 9.87
CA ASN A 264 -15.31 1.52 11.02
C ASN A 264 -14.05 2.28 10.60
N TYR A 265 -13.38 1.84 9.55
CA TYR A 265 -12.22 2.52 9.00
C TYR A 265 -12.54 3.96 8.57
N PHE A 266 -13.58 4.14 7.73
CA PHE A 266 -13.95 5.46 7.21
C PHE A 266 -14.50 6.41 8.29
N CYS A 267 -15.14 5.88 9.33
CA CYS A 267 -15.69 6.67 10.43
C CYS A 267 -14.70 6.93 11.57
N HIS A 268 -13.45 6.47 11.45
CA HIS A 268 -12.41 6.82 12.40
C HIS A 268 -12.08 8.32 12.31
N PRO A 269 -12.01 9.03 13.42
CA PRO A 269 -11.88 10.49 13.39
C PRO A 269 -10.50 10.97 12.95
N ASP A 270 -9.47 10.16 13.12
CA ASP A 270 -8.09 10.57 12.93
C ASP A 270 -7.21 9.47 12.32
N TRP A 271 -7.00 9.58 11.02
CA TRP A 271 -6.01 8.83 10.26
C TRP A 271 -4.86 9.72 9.79
N VAL A 272 -4.39 10.63 10.64
CA VAL A 272 -3.29 11.55 10.33
C VAL A 272 -1.96 11.01 10.84
N VAL A 273 -0.93 11.12 10.02
CA VAL A 273 0.45 10.78 10.38
C VAL A 273 0.99 11.84 11.35
N THR A 274 1.63 11.39 12.42
CA THR A 274 2.30 12.27 13.39
C THR A 274 3.74 12.58 12.95
N ALA A 275 4.25 13.73 13.33
CA ALA A 275 5.58 14.19 12.92
C ALA A 275 6.69 13.17 13.32
N GLU A 276 6.56 12.56 14.50
CA GLU A 276 7.56 11.63 15.06
C GLU A 276 7.67 10.31 14.29
N ARG A 277 6.66 10.01 13.46
CA ARG A 277 6.62 8.78 12.64
C ARG A 277 6.98 9.01 11.19
N ARG A 278 7.10 10.28 10.77
CA ARG A 278 7.54 10.57 9.41
C ARG A 278 9.01 10.17 9.22
N PRO A 279 9.38 9.71 8.01
CA PRO A 279 10.79 9.55 7.67
C PRO A 279 11.56 10.86 7.89
N PRO A 280 12.81 10.81 8.34
CA PRO A 280 13.67 12.01 8.41
C PRO A 280 13.78 12.68 7.02
N VAL A 281 13.74 14.02 6.97
CA VAL A 281 13.82 14.78 5.70
C VAL A 281 15.14 14.48 4.95
N ALA A 282 16.23 14.22 5.68
CA ALA A 282 17.50 13.81 5.08
C ALA A 282 17.42 12.46 4.34
N LEU A 283 16.53 11.56 4.75
CA LEU A 283 16.29 10.27 4.11
C LEU A 283 15.32 10.41 2.93
N TRP A 284 14.21 11.11 3.15
CA TRP A 284 13.13 11.18 2.18
C TRP A 284 12.15 12.32 2.47
N GLU A 285 11.63 12.91 1.41
CA GLU A 285 10.48 13.82 1.45
C GLU A 285 9.54 13.59 0.25
N PRO A 286 8.23 13.87 0.39
CA PRO A 286 7.29 13.71 -0.72
C PRO A 286 7.56 14.74 -1.81
N GLN A 287 7.63 14.28 -3.06
CA GLN A 287 7.91 15.13 -4.24
C GLN A 287 6.64 15.46 -5.04
N VAL A 288 5.64 14.59 -4.97
CA VAL A 288 4.40 14.77 -5.72
C VAL A 288 3.41 15.62 -4.93
N ARG A 289 3.18 16.85 -5.38
CA ARG A 289 2.13 17.69 -4.80
C ARG A 289 0.77 17.04 -5.03
N THR A 290 0.00 16.82 -3.96
CA THR A 290 -1.29 16.11 -4.00
C THR A 290 -2.26 16.61 -5.08
N PRO A 291 -2.49 17.93 -5.30
CA PRO A 291 -3.38 18.36 -6.38
C PRO A 291 -2.89 17.97 -7.78
N THR A 292 -1.57 17.90 -7.99
CA THR A 292 -0.96 17.47 -9.26
C THR A 292 -1.13 15.97 -9.44
N GLY A 293 -0.74 15.15 -8.46
CA GLY A 293 -0.87 13.70 -8.52
C GLY A 293 -2.33 13.24 -8.65
N LEU A 294 -3.29 13.92 -8.00
CA LEU A 294 -4.72 13.63 -8.20
C LEU A 294 -5.20 13.95 -9.62
N ARG A 295 -4.65 15.00 -10.26
CA ARG A 295 -4.97 15.32 -11.66
C ARG A 295 -4.40 14.25 -12.59
N GLU A 296 -3.15 13.89 -12.45
CA GLU A 296 -2.51 12.80 -13.20
C GLU A 296 -3.26 11.48 -13.04
N THR A 297 -3.69 11.16 -11.83
CA THR A 297 -4.53 9.98 -11.55
C THR A 297 -5.86 10.06 -12.30
N ALA A 298 -6.53 11.24 -12.31
CA ALA A 298 -7.79 11.43 -13.03
C ALA A 298 -7.60 11.28 -14.54
N ASP A 299 -6.51 11.81 -15.10
CA ASP A 299 -6.19 11.74 -16.52
C ASP A 299 -5.88 10.29 -16.91
N TRP A 300 -5.12 9.58 -16.09
CA TRP A 300 -4.88 8.14 -16.27
C TRP A 300 -6.20 7.35 -16.29
N TYR A 301 -7.11 7.59 -15.33
CA TYR A 301 -8.41 6.91 -15.32
C TYR A 301 -9.25 7.20 -16.57
N ARG A 302 -9.15 8.41 -17.15
CA ARG A 302 -9.84 8.75 -18.40
C ARG A 302 -9.23 7.99 -19.58
N ASN A 303 -7.91 7.95 -19.68
CA ASN A 303 -7.18 7.28 -20.76
C ASN A 303 -7.44 5.78 -20.75
N GLU A 304 -7.49 5.13 -19.58
CA GLU A 304 -7.82 3.73 -19.41
C GLU A 304 -9.34 3.43 -19.49
N GLY A 305 -10.16 4.44 -19.68
CA GLY A 305 -11.61 4.29 -19.77
C GLY A 305 -12.31 3.93 -18.45
N TRP A 306 -11.60 4.05 -17.31
CA TRP A 306 -12.17 3.76 -15.98
C TRP A 306 -13.05 4.88 -15.45
N LEU A 307 -12.83 6.10 -15.93
CA LEU A 307 -13.58 7.31 -15.59
C LEU A 307 -14.25 7.87 -16.84
N ARG A 308 -15.28 7.17 -17.34
CA ARG A 308 -16.11 7.58 -18.49
C ARG A 308 -17.17 8.60 -18.09
#